data_129fcede6781693de4ef9089d8dc03a8
#
_entry.id   129fcede6781693de4ef9089d8dc03a8
#
_cell.length_a   1.000
_cell.length_b   1.000
_cell.length_c   1.000
_cell.angle_alpha   90.00
_cell.angle_beta   90.00
_cell.angle_gamma   90.00
#
_symmetry.space_group_name_H-M   'P 1'
#
loop_
_entity.id
_entity.type
_entity.pdbx_description
1 polymer ?
#
loop_
_entity_poly.entity_id
_entity_poly.type
_entity_poly.pdbx_seq_one_letter_code
_entity_poly.pdbx_strand_id
1 'polypeptide(L)'
;MLIGVPKEIKNHEYRVRLKPTAVREAVHHGHGVVVETNAGAAADVFAKADMIVKVNEPQAGEIAMLRHGQVLFTYLHLSPDPDQTKGLMASGATAIAYETVTDNFVGLPLLAPM
;
A
#
# COMPACT_ATOMS: atom_id res chain seq x y z
N MET A 1 13.13 -7.45 -3.30
CA MET A 1 12.31 -6.26 -3.02
C MET A 1 11.91 -6.29 -1.56
N LEU A 2 11.96 -5.19 -0.87
CA LEU A 2 11.47 -5.07 0.50
C LEU A 2 10.05 -4.52 0.47
N ILE A 3 9.10 -5.28 1.00
CA ILE A 3 7.69 -4.94 1.04
C ILE A 3 7.36 -4.40 2.44
N GLY A 4 6.80 -3.19 2.49
CA GLY A 4 6.38 -2.56 3.73
C GLY A 4 4.88 -2.67 3.93
N VAL A 5 4.45 -3.05 5.14
CA VAL A 5 3.05 -3.15 5.51
C VAL A 5 2.82 -2.22 6.71
N PRO A 6 2.48 -0.95 6.47
CA PRO A 6 2.20 -0.02 7.56
C PRO A 6 0.88 -0.33 8.23
N LYS A 7 0.74 0.12 9.49
CA LYS A 7 -0.53 0.06 10.19
C LYS A 7 -1.54 0.97 9.51
N GLU A 8 -2.78 0.50 9.35
CA GLU A 8 -3.85 1.34 8.82
C GLU A 8 -4.21 2.41 9.85
N ILE A 9 -4.22 3.67 9.41
CA ILE A 9 -4.49 4.81 10.29
C ILE A 9 -5.87 5.44 10.06
N LYS A 10 -6.58 5.01 9.01
CA LYS A 10 -7.94 5.46 8.76
C LYS A 10 -8.85 4.99 9.90
N ASN A 11 -9.75 5.89 10.34
CA ASN A 11 -10.64 5.62 11.47
C ASN A 11 -11.44 4.32 11.27
N HIS A 12 -11.51 3.51 12.33
CA HIS A 12 -12.19 2.21 12.34
C HIS A 12 -11.65 1.18 11.34
N GLU A 13 -10.41 1.32 10.89
CA GLU A 13 -9.78 0.31 10.04
C GLU A 13 -8.85 -0.56 10.88
N TYR A 14 -9.20 -1.83 11.03
CA TYR A 14 -8.48 -2.79 11.86
C TYR A 14 -7.84 -3.91 11.05
N ARG A 15 -8.02 -3.91 9.72
CA ARG A 15 -7.46 -4.94 8.85
C ARG A 15 -6.00 -4.69 8.58
N VAL A 16 -5.28 -5.79 8.33
CA VAL A 16 -3.90 -5.76 7.86
C VAL A 16 -3.87 -6.31 6.44
N ARG A 17 -3.14 -5.67 5.54
CA ARG A 17 -3.16 -6.07 4.14
C ARG A 17 -2.58 -7.45 3.89
N LEU A 18 -1.45 -7.77 4.51
CA LEU A 18 -0.81 -9.07 4.32
C LEU A 18 -1.04 -9.97 5.53
N LYS A 19 -1.69 -11.10 5.31
CA LYS A 19 -1.82 -12.14 6.32
C LYS A 19 -0.51 -12.93 6.44
N PRO A 20 -0.29 -13.67 7.54
CA PRO A 20 0.95 -14.45 7.72
C PRO A 20 1.26 -15.40 6.57
N THR A 21 0.26 -15.99 5.94
CA THR A 21 0.47 -16.88 4.79
C THR A 21 1.03 -16.14 3.59
N ALA A 22 0.55 -14.92 3.32
CA ALA A 22 1.05 -14.09 2.23
C ALA A 22 2.48 -13.63 2.51
N VAL A 23 2.80 -13.29 3.75
CA VAL A 23 4.14 -12.91 4.18
C VAL A 23 5.11 -14.07 3.96
N ARG A 24 4.73 -15.29 4.35
CA ARG A 24 5.55 -16.48 4.13
C ARG A 24 5.83 -16.71 2.66
N GLU A 25 4.83 -16.53 1.81
CA GLU A 25 4.96 -16.72 0.37
C GLU A 25 5.91 -15.70 -0.22
N ALA A 26 5.81 -14.42 0.17
CA ALA A 26 6.71 -13.37 -0.28
C ALA A 26 8.17 -13.67 0.12
N VAL A 27 8.40 -14.09 1.36
CA VAL A 27 9.72 -14.43 1.87
C VAL A 27 10.28 -15.65 1.12
N HIS A 28 9.44 -16.63 0.83
CA HIS A 28 9.83 -17.82 0.07
C HIS A 28 10.36 -17.47 -1.33
N HIS A 29 9.79 -16.43 -1.93
CA HIS A 29 10.23 -15.95 -3.25
C HIS A 29 11.38 -14.93 -3.18
N GLY A 30 12.03 -14.80 -2.04
CA GLY A 30 13.22 -13.97 -1.91
C GLY A 30 12.97 -12.50 -1.58
N HIS A 31 11.74 -12.14 -1.21
CA HIS A 31 11.40 -10.77 -0.80
C HIS A 31 11.50 -10.62 0.71
N GLY A 32 11.88 -9.42 1.16
CA GLY A 32 11.78 -9.06 2.56
C GLY A 32 10.43 -8.42 2.85
N VAL A 33 9.93 -8.57 4.09
CA VAL A 33 8.68 -7.94 4.52
C VAL A 33 8.91 -7.26 5.87
N VAL A 34 8.53 -5.98 5.95
CA VAL A 34 8.56 -5.18 7.17
C VAL A 34 7.13 -4.80 7.52
N VAL A 35 6.68 -5.15 8.71
CA VAL A 35 5.33 -4.85 9.18
C VAL A 35 5.40 -3.85 10.32
N GLU A 36 4.64 -2.77 10.23
CA GLU A 36 4.53 -1.82 11.33
C GLU A 36 3.75 -2.45 12.48
N THR A 37 4.32 -2.39 13.67
CA THR A 37 3.68 -2.83 14.91
C THR A 37 3.35 -1.62 15.76
N ASN A 38 2.66 -1.82 16.88
CA ASN A 38 2.37 -0.75 17.83
C ASN A 38 3.65 -0.09 18.38
N ALA A 39 4.78 -0.79 18.34
CA ALA A 39 6.07 -0.29 18.79
C ALA A 39 6.94 0.24 17.64
N GLY A 40 6.55 0.01 16.39
CA GLY A 40 7.30 0.46 15.22
C GLY A 40 6.85 1.83 14.73
N ALA A 41 7.76 2.57 14.15
CA ALA A 41 7.43 3.86 13.56
C ALA A 41 7.06 3.71 12.08
N ALA A 42 5.94 4.30 11.68
CA ALA A 42 5.50 4.31 10.28
C ALA A 42 6.60 4.87 9.36
N ALA A 43 7.29 5.93 9.80
CA ALA A 43 8.36 6.55 9.04
C ALA A 43 9.47 5.56 8.66
N ASP A 44 9.80 4.61 9.53
CA ASP A 44 10.83 3.60 9.23
C ASP A 44 10.37 2.65 8.15
N VAL A 45 9.12 2.22 8.17
CA VAL A 45 8.54 1.34 7.16
C VAL A 45 8.56 2.03 5.79
N PHE A 46 8.08 3.28 5.72
CA PHE A 46 8.06 4.05 4.48
C PHE A 46 9.47 4.36 3.96
N ALA A 47 10.44 4.60 4.85
CA ALA A 47 11.80 4.90 4.46
C ALA A 47 12.53 3.70 3.86
N LYS A 48 12.26 2.48 4.35
CA LYS A 48 13.00 1.26 3.97
C LYS A 48 12.38 0.48 2.84
N ALA A 49 11.04 0.50 2.71
CA ALA A 49 10.34 -0.36 1.77
C ALA A 49 10.48 0.09 0.31
N ASP A 50 10.59 -0.87 -0.59
CA ASP A 50 10.50 -0.64 -2.03
C ASP A 50 9.06 -0.56 -2.48
N MET A 51 8.18 -1.32 -1.83
CA MET A 51 6.74 -1.35 -2.08
C MET A 51 5.98 -1.24 -0.76
N ILE A 52 5.00 -0.34 -0.73
CA ILE A 52 4.07 -0.20 0.40
C ILE A 52 2.75 -0.87 0.00
N VAL A 53 2.25 -1.77 0.84
CA VAL A 53 0.99 -2.49 0.62
C VAL A 53 0.00 -2.12 1.73
N LYS A 54 -1.15 -1.58 1.36
CA LYS A 54 -2.18 -1.08 2.30
C LYS A 54 -3.57 -1.59 1.94
N VAL A 55 -4.49 -1.49 2.89
CA VAL A 55 -5.91 -1.80 2.68
C VAL A 55 -6.65 -0.59 2.11
N ASN A 56 -6.54 0.55 2.78
CA ASN A 56 -7.26 1.78 2.41
C ASN A 56 -6.35 2.79 1.73
N GLU A 57 -6.99 3.81 1.16
CA GLU A 57 -6.29 4.92 0.53
C GLU A 57 -5.32 5.60 1.51
N PRO A 58 -4.16 6.08 1.01
CA PRO A 58 -3.18 6.72 1.89
C PRO A 58 -3.71 8.04 2.42
N GLN A 59 -3.50 8.28 3.71
CA GLN A 59 -3.85 9.54 4.35
C GLN A 59 -2.74 10.57 4.07
N ALA A 60 -3.03 11.86 4.29
CA ALA A 60 -2.10 12.94 3.97
C ALA A 60 -0.71 12.75 4.60
N GLY A 61 -0.65 12.31 5.85
CA GLY A 61 0.62 12.05 6.53
C GLY A 61 1.41 10.91 5.91
N GLU A 62 0.72 9.90 5.38
CA GLU A 62 1.34 8.77 4.70
C GLU A 62 1.88 9.18 3.33
N ILE A 63 1.14 10.00 2.59
CA ILE A 63 1.58 10.52 1.30
C ILE A 63 2.88 11.32 1.46
N ALA A 64 2.99 12.09 2.53
CA ALA A 64 4.19 12.88 2.82
C ALA A 64 5.43 12.00 3.07
N MET A 65 5.25 10.75 3.47
CA MET A 65 6.34 9.81 3.69
C MET A 65 6.74 9.00 2.45
N LEU A 66 5.96 9.07 1.37
CA LEU A 66 6.29 8.39 0.12
C LEU A 66 7.50 9.05 -0.55
N ARG A 67 8.29 8.27 -1.25
CA ARG A 67 9.49 8.76 -1.93
C ARG A 67 9.50 8.37 -3.41
N HIS A 68 10.31 9.07 -4.19
CA HIS A 68 10.47 8.81 -5.61
C HIS A 68 10.96 7.37 -5.85
N GLY A 69 10.33 6.70 -6.80
CA GLY A 69 10.67 5.32 -7.16
C GLY A 69 10.05 4.25 -6.27
N GLN A 70 9.39 4.64 -5.19
CA GLN A 70 8.67 3.70 -4.33
C GLN A 70 7.34 3.28 -4.98
N VAL A 71 6.92 2.03 -4.78
CA VAL A 71 5.63 1.54 -5.27
C VAL A 71 4.61 1.54 -4.13
N LEU A 72 3.44 2.09 -4.38
CA LEU A 72 2.30 2.04 -3.45
C LEU A 72 1.21 1.17 -4.07
N PHE A 73 0.83 0.10 -3.39
CA PHE A 73 -0.22 -0.82 -3.82
C PHE A 73 -1.34 -0.81 -2.77
N THR A 74 -2.48 -0.21 -3.12
CA THR A 74 -3.58 0.00 -2.18
C THR A 74 -4.90 0.28 -2.91
N TYR A 75 -5.99 0.41 -2.16
CA TYR A 75 -7.23 0.99 -2.65
C TYR A 75 -7.06 2.51 -2.70
N LEU A 76 -7.18 3.12 -3.88
CA LEU A 76 -6.90 4.55 -4.05
C LEU A 76 -8.14 5.44 -4.09
N HIS A 77 -9.18 5.05 -4.84
CA HIS A 77 -10.42 5.82 -4.97
C HIS A 77 -10.16 7.33 -5.19
N LEU A 78 -9.40 7.65 -6.25
CA LEU A 78 -8.88 9.01 -6.47
C LEU A 78 -9.94 10.03 -6.92
N SER A 79 -11.00 9.57 -7.57
CA SER A 79 -11.98 10.44 -8.22
C SER A 79 -12.59 11.48 -7.28
N PRO A 80 -13.00 11.14 -6.04
CA PRO A 80 -13.56 12.13 -5.11
C PRO A 80 -12.52 12.89 -4.28
N ASP A 81 -11.22 12.64 -4.48
CA ASP A 81 -10.17 13.23 -3.65
C ASP A 81 -9.04 13.83 -4.50
N PRO A 82 -9.19 15.07 -5.00
CA PRO A 82 -8.17 15.71 -5.81
C PRO A 82 -6.89 16.03 -5.01
N ASP A 83 -6.96 16.25 -3.71
CA ASP A 83 -5.78 16.52 -2.88
C ASP A 83 -4.91 15.28 -2.77
N GLN A 84 -5.51 14.10 -2.62
CA GLN A 84 -4.80 12.83 -2.64
C GLN A 84 -4.08 12.62 -3.98
N THR A 85 -4.75 12.89 -5.07
CA THR A 85 -4.18 12.77 -6.41
C THR A 85 -2.97 13.68 -6.59
N LYS A 86 -3.07 14.95 -6.17
CA LYS A 86 -1.98 15.91 -6.26
C LYS A 86 -0.80 15.49 -5.40
N GLY A 87 -1.06 15.03 -4.18
CA GLY A 87 -0.01 14.55 -3.27
C GLY A 87 0.75 13.35 -3.83
N LEU A 88 0.04 12.39 -4.40
CA LEU A 88 0.65 11.22 -5.02
C LEU A 88 1.50 11.60 -6.23
N MET A 89 1.03 12.51 -7.06
CA MET A 89 1.81 13.00 -8.21
C MET A 89 3.09 13.70 -7.76
N ALA A 90 3.01 14.50 -6.71
CA ALA A 90 4.17 15.23 -6.18
C ALA A 90 5.19 14.30 -5.51
N SER A 91 4.77 13.15 -4.98
CA SER A 91 5.66 12.22 -4.28
C SER A 91 6.68 11.54 -5.20
N GLY A 92 6.37 11.40 -6.49
CA GLY A 92 7.18 10.63 -7.43
C GLY A 92 7.07 9.12 -7.26
N ALA A 93 6.18 8.63 -6.40
CA ALA A 93 5.94 7.21 -6.22
C ALA A 93 5.06 6.65 -7.35
N THR A 94 5.20 5.36 -7.63
CA THR A 94 4.32 4.64 -8.56
C THR A 94 3.15 4.09 -7.77
N ALA A 95 1.95 4.61 -8.00
CA ALA A 95 0.75 4.18 -7.28
C ALA A 95 -0.06 3.20 -8.14
N ILE A 96 -0.35 2.04 -7.58
CA ILE A 96 -1.16 1.01 -8.24
C ILE A 96 -2.43 0.81 -7.41
N ALA A 97 -3.57 1.11 -8.02
CA ALA A 97 -4.86 0.92 -7.40
C ALA A 97 -5.34 -0.51 -7.67
N TYR A 98 -5.42 -1.35 -6.62
CA TYR A 98 -5.81 -2.74 -6.84
C TYR A 98 -7.26 -2.89 -7.30
N GLU A 99 -8.13 -1.91 -7.04
CA GLU A 99 -9.52 -1.92 -7.50
C GLU A 99 -9.65 -1.75 -9.01
N THR A 100 -8.59 -1.31 -9.69
CA THR A 100 -8.59 -1.14 -11.14
C THR A 100 -7.74 -2.15 -11.88
N VAL A 101 -7.11 -3.09 -11.19
CA VAL A 101 -6.38 -4.19 -11.84
C VAL A 101 -7.38 -5.11 -12.53
N THR A 102 -7.18 -5.34 -13.83
CA THR A 102 -8.07 -6.17 -14.64
C THR A 102 -7.40 -7.48 -15.04
N ASP A 103 -8.22 -8.49 -15.29
CA ASP A 103 -7.77 -9.74 -15.88
C ASP A 103 -7.96 -9.73 -17.41
N ASN A 104 -7.69 -10.87 -18.06
CA ASN A 104 -7.82 -10.98 -19.53
C ASN A 104 -9.28 -10.87 -20.01
N PHE A 105 -10.25 -10.91 -19.11
CA PHE A 105 -11.67 -10.82 -19.41
C PHE A 105 -12.28 -9.50 -18.95
N VAL A 106 -11.45 -8.50 -18.64
CA VAL A 106 -11.85 -7.19 -18.13
C VAL A 106 -12.56 -7.28 -16.78
N GLY A 107 -12.37 -8.39 -16.05
CA GLY A 107 -12.83 -8.52 -14.67
C GLY A 107 -11.93 -7.75 -13.70
N LEU A 108 -12.41 -7.56 -12.47
CA LEU A 108 -11.67 -6.89 -11.40
C LEU A 108 -11.31 -7.91 -10.32
N PRO A 109 -10.26 -8.73 -10.54
CA PRO A 109 -10.00 -9.91 -9.70
C PRO A 109 -9.60 -9.57 -8.26
N LEU A 110 -9.06 -8.38 -8.01
CA LEU A 110 -8.66 -7.96 -6.68
C LEU A 110 -9.76 -7.20 -5.94
N LEU A 111 -10.72 -6.66 -6.66
CA LEU A 111 -11.86 -5.95 -6.06
C LEU A 111 -13.02 -6.89 -5.73
N ALA A 112 -13.32 -7.82 -6.62
CA ALA A 112 -14.49 -8.69 -6.49
C ALA A 112 -14.55 -9.50 -5.19
N PRO A 113 -13.43 -10.02 -4.64
CA PRO A 113 -13.46 -10.76 -3.38
C PRO A 113 -13.63 -9.90 -2.13
N MET A 114 -13.65 -8.61 -2.27
CA MET A 114 -13.73 -7.68 -1.13
C MET A 114 -15.14 -7.54 -0.59
#